data_d05e7ee7b527dd4c6b2e383dd0c815a4
#
_entry.id   d05e7ee7b527dd4c6b2e383dd0c815a4
#
_cell.length_a   1.000
_cell.length_b   1.000
_cell.length_c   1.000
_cell.angle_alpha   90.00
_cell.angle_beta   90.00
_cell.angle_gamma   90.00
#
_symmetry.space_group_name_H-M   'P 1'
#
loop_
_entity.id
_entity.type
_entity.pdbx_description
1 polymer ?
#
loop_
_entity_poly.entity_id
_entity_poly.type
_entity_poly.pdbx_seq_one_letter_code
_entity_poly.pdbx_strand_id
1 'polypeptide(L)'
;PATVELFTPNVHADQIEWFCTNMKERNKAIISLHTHNDRGTGTAATELGLLAGADRVEGTLFGNGERTGNLDIVTVALNMYAQGLYPELNFENLDYIKEVYERTTGMSVHERHPYAGDLVFTAFSGSHQDAIKKGMDLREKEGDSDDTHWQVPYLSIDPRDIGRTYEEIIRINSQSGKG
;
A
#
# COMPACT_ATOMS: atom_id res chain seq x y z
N PRO A 1 -14.76 11.99 -5.34
CA PRO A 1 -15.29 13.32 -5.63
C PRO A 1 -14.24 14.19 -6.33
N ALA A 2 -14.70 15.18 -7.09
CA ALA A 2 -13.84 16.10 -7.85
C ALA A 2 -12.75 16.79 -6.99
N THR A 3 -12.94 16.86 -5.69
CA THR A 3 -11.97 17.40 -4.73
C THR A 3 -10.61 16.71 -4.81
N VAL A 4 -10.57 15.36 -4.87
CA VAL A 4 -9.32 14.59 -4.94
C VAL A 4 -8.61 14.79 -6.28
N GLU A 5 -9.35 15.10 -7.31
CA GLU A 5 -8.82 15.37 -8.66
C GLU A 5 -8.21 16.78 -8.78
N LEU A 6 -8.68 17.74 -7.96
CA LEU A 6 -8.34 19.14 -8.07
C LEU A 6 -7.45 19.65 -6.92
N PHE A 7 -7.61 19.13 -5.71
CA PHE A 7 -6.96 19.64 -4.50
C PHE A 7 -5.93 18.69 -3.93
N THR A 8 -5.14 19.18 -2.98
CA THR A 8 -4.16 18.37 -2.26
C THR A 8 -4.84 17.46 -1.24
N PRO A 9 -4.21 16.33 -0.84
CA PRO A 9 -4.79 15.37 0.10
C PRO A 9 -5.25 15.97 1.44
N ASN A 10 -4.50 16.95 1.98
CA ASN A 10 -4.87 17.63 3.22
C ASN A 10 -6.17 18.43 3.08
N VAL A 11 -6.36 19.15 1.96
CA VAL A 11 -7.62 19.90 1.72
C VAL A 11 -8.81 18.93 1.60
N HIS A 12 -8.62 17.77 0.99
CA HIS A 12 -9.64 16.73 0.95
C HIS A 12 -9.97 16.25 2.38
N ALA A 13 -8.96 15.97 3.20
CA ALA A 13 -9.14 15.56 4.59
C ALA A 13 -9.87 16.61 5.43
N ASP A 14 -9.49 17.90 5.30
CA ASP A 14 -10.17 19.01 5.97
C ASP A 14 -11.66 19.05 5.65
N GLN A 15 -12.04 18.79 4.40
CA GLN A 15 -13.45 18.72 3.98
C GLN A 15 -14.17 17.52 4.59
N ILE A 16 -13.52 16.35 4.66
CA ILE A 16 -14.09 15.16 5.30
C ILE A 16 -14.27 15.40 6.80
N GLU A 17 -13.26 15.95 7.47
CA GLU A 17 -13.33 16.28 8.90
C GLU A 17 -14.47 17.26 9.18
N TRP A 18 -14.55 18.33 8.38
CA TRP A 18 -15.65 19.30 8.50
C TRP A 18 -17.00 18.63 8.33
N PHE A 19 -17.15 17.77 7.32
CA PHE A 19 -18.39 17.07 7.07
C PHE A 19 -18.76 16.14 8.23
N CYS A 20 -17.82 15.33 8.70
CA CYS A 20 -18.02 14.40 9.82
C CYS A 20 -18.38 15.13 11.12
N THR A 21 -17.76 16.28 11.37
CA THR A 21 -17.99 17.08 12.58
C THR A 21 -19.33 17.82 12.57
N ASN A 22 -19.77 18.28 11.39
CA ASN A 22 -21.00 19.08 11.28
C ASN A 22 -22.25 18.27 10.90
N MET A 23 -22.08 16.99 10.60
CA MET A 23 -23.20 16.12 10.25
C MET A 23 -24.05 15.82 11.49
N LYS A 24 -25.36 16.16 11.42
CA LYS A 24 -26.31 15.76 12.45
C LYS A 24 -26.44 14.23 12.48
N GLU A 25 -26.47 13.66 13.69
CA GLU A 25 -26.60 12.21 13.89
C GLU A 25 -25.51 11.40 13.17
N ARG A 26 -24.25 11.88 13.22
CA ARG A 26 -23.09 11.28 12.56
C ARG A 26 -22.99 9.76 12.79
N ASN A 27 -23.37 9.29 13.98
CA ASN A 27 -23.38 7.89 14.39
C ASN A 27 -24.43 7.01 13.69
N LYS A 28 -25.35 7.61 12.92
CA LYS A 28 -26.36 6.88 12.14
C LYS A 28 -26.00 6.74 10.66
N ALA A 29 -24.85 7.26 10.24
CA ALA A 29 -24.43 7.22 8.85
C ALA A 29 -23.00 6.72 8.71
N ILE A 30 -22.74 5.96 7.64
CA ILE A 30 -21.41 5.53 7.23
C ILE A 30 -20.91 6.53 6.18
N ILE A 31 -19.79 7.17 6.45
CA ILE A 31 -19.11 8.03 5.48
C ILE A 31 -18.12 7.17 4.69
N SER A 32 -18.41 6.98 3.42
CA SER A 32 -17.59 6.18 2.51
C SER A 32 -16.85 7.08 1.52
N LEU A 33 -15.56 6.87 1.39
CA LEU A 33 -14.71 7.58 0.45
C LEU A 33 -14.59 6.81 -0.86
N HIS A 34 -14.78 7.51 -1.97
CA HIS A 34 -14.55 7.01 -3.32
C HIS A 34 -13.62 7.99 -4.04
N THR A 35 -12.33 7.69 -4.05
CA THR A 35 -11.32 8.57 -4.63
C THR A 35 -10.86 8.06 -6.00
N HIS A 36 -10.47 9.00 -6.87
CA HIS A 36 -9.75 8.73 -8.11
C HIS A 36 -8.28 9.14 -7.98
N ASN A 37 -7.46 8.72 -8.91
CA ASN A 37 -6.01 8.90 -8.83
C ASN A 37 -5.44 9.89 -9.86
N ASP A 38 -6.23 10.85 -10.32
CA ASP A 38 -5.89 11.78 -11.41
C ASP A 38 -4.62 12.59 -11.14
N ARG A 39 -4.33 12.88 -9.89
CA ARG A 39 -3.10 13.56 -9.45
C ARG A 39 -2.01 12.62 -8.94
N GLY A 40 -2.22 11.30 -8.97
CA GLY A 40 -1.33 10.34 -8.32
C GLY A 40 -1.39 10.38 -6.78
N THR A 41 -2.40 11.01 -6.20
CA THR A 41 -2.54 11.22 -4.74
C THR A 41 -3.76 10.53 -4.13
N GLY A 42 -4.41 9.65 -4.87
CA GLY A 42 -5.63 8.96 -4.42
C GLY A 42 -5.44 8.18 -3.11
N THR A 43 -4.35 7.43 -2.98
CA THR A 43 -3.99 6.70 -1.76
C THR A 43 -3.80 7.66 -0.58
N ALA A 44 -2.96 8.69 -0.72
CA ALA A 44 -2.70 9.65 0.36
C ALA A 44 -3.97 10.42 0.78
N ALA A 45 -4.81 10.81 -0.19
CA ALA A 45 -6.07 11.47 0.10
C ALA A 45 -7.03 10.57 0.87
N THR A 46 -7.05 9.27 0.55
CA THR A 46 -7.89 8.29 1.25
C THR A 46 -7.39 8.03 2.67
N GLU A 47 -6.10 7.83 2.87
CA GLU A 47 -5.51 7.65 4.21
C GLU A 47 -5.81 8.84 5.12
N LEU A 48 -5.58 10.06 4.63
CA LEU A 48 -5.91 11.27 5.39
C LEU A 48 -7.41 11.42 5.61
N GLY A 49 -8.26 11.03 4.65
CA GLY A 49 -9.71 11.04 4.81
C GLY A 49 -10.22 10.06 5.87
N LEU A 50 -9.59 8.89 6.01
CA LEU A 50 -9.85 7.95 7.11
C LEU A 50 -9.47 8.56 8.45
N LEU A 51 -8.28 9.18 8.56
CA LEU A 51 -7.86 9.89 9.77
C LEU A 51 -8.77 11.07 10.10
N ALA A 52 -9.40 11.68 9.10
CA ALA A 52 -10.37 12.77 9.25
C ALA A 52 -11.78 12.30 9.68
N GLY A 53 -11.99 11.00 9.85
CA GLY A 53 -13.22 10.44 10.41
C GLY A 53 -14.14 9.72 9.43
N ALA A 54 -13.69 9.39 8.23
CA ALA A 54 -14.41 8.48 7.35
C ALA A 54 -14.42 7.05 7.91
N ASP A 55 -15.48 6.29 7.62
CA ASP A 55 -15.69 4.94 8.16
C ASP A 55 -15.31 3.85 7.14
N ARG A 56 -15.37 4.14 5.86
CA ARG A 56 -15.22 3.16 4.78
C ARG A 56 -14.54 3.77 3.56
N VAL A 57 -13.89 2.94 2.80
CA VAL A 57 -13.32 3.29 1.50
C VAL A 57 -13.86 2.38 0.40
N GLU A 58 -13.93 2.91 -0.80
CA GLU A 58 -14.31 2.20 -2.01
C GLU A 58 -13.23 2.39 -3.07
N GLY A 59 -12.86 1.33 -3.73
CA GLY A 59 -11.85 1.35 -4.76
C GLY A 59 -11.84 0.05 -5.56
N THR A 60 -10.74 -0.21 -6.23
CA THR A 60 -10.58 -1.38 -7.10
C THR A 60 -9.24 -2.05 -6.85
N LEU A 61 -9.13 -3.32 -7.23
CA LEU A 61 -7.85 -4.02 -7.22
C LEU A 61 -6.88 -3.31 -8.18
N PHE A 62 -5.71 -2.99 -7.66
CA PHE A 62 -4.60 -2.35 -8.39
C PHE A 62 -4.97 -1.02 -9.05
N GLY A 63 -6.01 -0.34 -8.55
CA GLY A 63 -6.40 0.97 -9.02
C GLY A 63 -7.11 1.00 -10.38
N ASN A 64 -7.65 -0.12 -10.85
CA ASN A 64 -8.40 -0.16 -12.11
C ASN A 64 -9.57 0.84 -12.12
N GLY A 65 -9.80 1.49 -13.24
CA GLY A 65 -10.91 2.43 -13.38
C GLY A 65 -10.72 3.43 -14.51
N GLU A 66 -11.61 4.39 -14.57
CA GLU A 66 -11.57 5.44 -15.58
C GLU A 66 -10.37 6.37 -15.40
N ARG A 67 -9.90 6.95 -16.49
CA ARG A 67 -8.79 7.91 -16.57
C ARG A 67 -7.50 7.32 -16.01
N THR A 68 -7.04 7.82 -14.86
CA THR A 68 -5.85 7.34 -14.14
C THR A 68 -6.15 6.24 -13.12
N GLY A 69 -7.42 5.83 -13.03
CA GLY A 69 -7.91 4.79 -12.15
C GLY A 69 -8.55 5.30 -10.85
N ASN A 70 -9.10 4.37 -10.13
CA ASN A 70 -9.68 4.57 -8.80
C ASN A 70 -8.61 4.38 -7.71
N LEU A 71 -9.03 4.57 -6.46
CA LEU A 71 -8.26 4.13 -5.32
C LEU A 71 -7.83 2.67 -5.49
N ASP A 72 -6.56 2.41 -5.29
CA ASP A 72 -6.05 1.05 -5.18
C ASP A 72 -6.26 0.52 -3.76
N ILE A 73 -7.23 -0.38 -3.62
CA ILE A 73 -7.58 -0.99 -2.32
C ILE A 73 -6.42 -1.83 -1.77
N VAL A 74 -5.65 -2.50 -2.64
CA VAL A 74 -4.50 -3.32 -2.20
C VAL A 74 -3.48 -2.44 -1.50
N THR A 75 -3.11 -1.33 -2.13
CA THR A 75 -2.13 -0.40 -1.55
C THR A 75 -2.62 0.20 -0.24
N VAL A 76 -3.86 0.69 -0.15
CA VAL A 76 -4.38 1.28 1.10
C VAL A 76 -4.48 0.25 2.21
N ALA A 77 -4.99 -0.94 1.94
CA ALA A 77 -5.10 -1.99 2.95
C ALA A 77 -3.74 -2.43 3.49
N LEU A 78 -2.74 -2.59 2.62
CA LEU A 78 -1.39 -2.97 3.05
C LEU A 78 -0.64 -1.81 3.71
N ASN A 79 -0.92 -0.56 3.37
CA ASN A 79 -0.44 0.61 4.12
C ASN A 79 -1.02 0.63 5.55
N MET A 80 -2.30 0.32 5.72
CA MET A 80 -2.92 0.17 7.04
C MET A 80 -2.27 -0.96 7.83
N TYR A 81 -2.07 -2.12 7.19
CA TYR A 81 -1.40 -3.27 7.79
C TYR A 81 0.02 -2.91 8.26
N ALA A 82 0.79 -2.19 7.45
CA ALA A 82 2.12 -1.72 7.80
C ALA A 82 2.15 -0.76 9.02
N GLN A 83 1.01 -0.16 9.37
CA GLN A 83 0.83 0.66 10.56
C GLN A 83 0.20 -0.11 11.74
N GLY A 84 0.10 -1.43 11.63
CA GLY A 84 -0.49 -2.29 12.67
C GLY A 84 -2.02 -2.29 12.71
N LEU A 85 -2.69 -1.83 11.65
CA LEU A 85 -4.14 -1.86 11.52
C LEU A 85 -4.55 -3.01 10.60
N TYR A 86 -5.23 -3.99 11.13
CA TYR A 86 -5.67 -5.14 10.33
C TYR A 86 -6.91 -4.77 9.48
N PRO A 87 -6.79 -4.77 8.14
CA PRO A 87 -7.87 -4.30 7.25
C PRO A 87 -9.00 -5.32 7.02
N GLU A 88 -8.94 -6.48 7.68
CA GLU A 88 -9.88 -7.62 7.51
C GLU A 88 -9.98 -8.11 6.04
N LEU A 89 -8.93 -7.92 5.26
CA LEU A 89 -8.79 -8.41 3.89
C LEU A 89 -7.64 -9.40 3.81
N ASN A 90 -7.84 -10.50 3.09
CA ASN A 90 -6.81 -11.52 2.93
C ASN A 90 -5.98 -11.29 1.67
N PHE A 91 -4.71 -10.97 1.85
CA PHE A 91 -3.71 -10.84 0.79
C PHE A 91 -2.56 -11.86 0.92
N GLU A 92 -2.73 -12.94 1.69
CA GLU A 92 -1.72 -13.98 1.91
C GLU A 92 -1.19 -14.62 0.61
N ASN A 93 -1.89 -14.45 -0.51
CA ASN A 93 -1.43 -14.86 -1.84
C ASN A 93 -1.68 -13.74 -2.86
N LEU A 94 -0.92 -12.66 -2.74
CA LEU A 94 -1.09 -11.47 -3.58
C LEU A 94 -0.78 -11.75 -5.06
N ASP A 95 0.18 -12.63 -5.35
CA ASP A 95 0.52 -12.99 -6.72
C ASP A 95 -0.64 -13.71 -7.43
N TYR A 96 -1.39 -14.55 -6.72
CA TYR A 96 -2.59 -15.17 -7.28
C TYR A 96 -3.71 -14.14 -7.55
N ILE A 97 -3.90 -13.18 -6.64
CA ILE A 97 -4.86 -12.09 -6.84
C ILE A 97 -4.48 -11.27 -8.08
N LYS A 98 -3.20 -10.97 -8.25
CA LYS A 98 -2.65 -10.29 -9.43
C LYS A 98 -2.90 -11.10 -10.70
N GLU A 99 -2.59 -12.39 -10.70
CA GLU A 99 -2.84 -13.28 -11.85
C GLU A 99 -4.31 -13.28 -12.28
N VAL A 100 -5.22 -13.44 -11.29
CA VAL A 100 -6.67 -13.40 -11.57
C VAL A 100 -7.09 -12.06 -12.18
N TYR A 101 -6.59 -10.96 -11.61
CA TYR A 101 -6.86 -9.62 -12.12
C TYR A 101 -6.38 -9.45 -13.57
N GLU A 102 -5.12 -9.78 -13.85
CA GLU A 102 -4.52 -9.63 -15.17
C GLU A 102 -5.23 -10.49 -16.22
N ARG A 103 -5.54 -11.73 -15.88
CA ARG A 103 -6.28 -12.65 -16.75
C ARG A 103 -7.71 -12.16 -17.04
N THR A 104 -8.38 -11.58 -16.05
CA THR A 104 -9.78 -11.17 -16.18
C THR A 104 -9.94 -9.85 -16.91
N THR A 105 -9.03 -8.91 -16.66
CA THR A 105 -9.09 -7.55 -17.23
C THR A 105 -8.30 -7.40 -18.52
N GLY A 106 -7.32 -8.27 -18.77
CA GLY A 106 -6.33 -8.13 -19.84
C GLY A 106 -5.33 -6.98 -19.59
N MET A 107 -5.26 -6.45 -18.38
CA MET A 107 -4.39 -5.33 -18.00
C MET A 107 -3.30 -5.82 -17.06
N SER A 108 -2.05 -5.45 -17.31
CA SER A 108 -0.92 -5.83 -16.48
C SER A 108 -0.78 -4.89 -15.28
N VAL A 109 -0.42 -5.44 -14.12
CA VAL A 109 0.01 -4.67 -12.95
C VAL A 109 1.46 -4.21 -13.19
N HIS A 110 1.72 -2.93 -12.97
CA HIS A 110 3.05 -2.37 -13.21
C HIS A 110 4.11 -3.03 -12.32
N GLU A 111 5.29 -3.31 -12.89
CA GLU A 111 6.40 -4.00 -12.20
C GLU A 111 6.88 -3.32 -10.90
N ARG A 112 6.59 -2.04 -10.72
CA ARG A 112 6.90 -1.23 -9.54
C ARG A 112 5.66 -0.81 -8.75
N HIS A 113 4.54 -1.48 -8.99
CA HIS A 113 3.31 -1.24 -8.23
C HIS A 113 3.56 -1.57 -6.73
N PRO A 114 3.17 -0.71 -5.79
CA PRO A 114 3.35 -0.97 -4.37
C PRO A 114 2.87 -2.38 -3.98
N TYR A 115 3.68 -3.12 -3.25
CA TYR A 115 3.45 -4.49 -2.78
C TYR A 115 3.31 -5.57 -3.87
N ALA A 116 2.65 -5.30 -5.00
CA ALA A 116 2.28 -6.29 -6.01
C ALA A 116 3.23 -6.37 -7.22
N GLY A 117 4.04 -5.35 -7.44
CA GLY A 117 4.97 -5.31 -8.58
C GLY A 117 6.09 -6.33 -8.43
N ASP A 118 6.57 -6.88 -9.55
CA ASP A 118 7.60 -7.92 -9.55
C ASP A 118 8.96 -7.46 -9.00
N LEU A 119 9.22 -6.14 -9.00
CA LEU A 119 10.48 -5.55 -8.57
C LEU A 119 10.45 -4.93 -7.15
N VAL A 120 9.30 -4.96 -6.46
CA VAL A 120 9.16 -4.20 -5.20
C VAL A 120 9.89 -4.82 -4.01
N PHE A 121 10.12 -6.13 -4.02
CA PHE A 121 10.89 -6.85 -3.01
C PHE A 121 12.27 -7.26 -3.50
N THR A 122 12.84 -6.51 -4.42
CA THR A 122 14.18 -6.73 -4.95
C THR A 122 15.08 -5.54 -4.62
N ALA A 123 16.32 -5.80 -4.21
CA ALA A 123 17.33 -4.76 -4.05
C ALA A 123 18.49 -5.00 -5.02
N PHE A 124 18.94 -3.91 -5.65
CA PHE A 124 20.04 -3.94 -6.61
C PHE A 124 21.34 -3.35 -6.04
N SER A 125 21.24 -2.51 -5.01
CA SER A 125 22.40 -1.89 -4.35
C SER A 125 22.92 -2.79 -3.25
N GLY A 126 24.24 -3.06 -3.23
CA GLY A 126 24.87 -3.88 -2.20
C GLY A 126 24.66 -3.34 -0.77
N SER A 127 24.62 -2.02 -0.60
CA SER A 127 24.35 -1.40 0.71
C SER A 127 22.91 -1.63 1.18
N HIS A 128 21.93 -1.65 0.25
CA HIS A 128 20.54 -1.95 0.59
C HIS A 128 20.38 -3.44 0.92
N GLN A 129 20.99 -4.32 0.15
CA GLN A 129 20.99 -5.77 0.41
C GLN A 129 21.59 -6.10 1.78
N ASP A 130 22.73 -5.50 2.14
CA ASP A 130 23.36 -5.66 3.45
C ASP A 130 22.45 -5.17 4.60
N ALA A 131 21.80 -4.03 4.42
CA ALA A 131 20.90 -3.49 5.43
C ALA A 131 19.65 -4.37 5.63
N ILE A 132 19.05 -4.87 4.55
CA ILE A 132 17.91 -5.78 4.60
C ILE A 132 18.30 -7.08 5.29
N LYS A 133 19.43 -7.68 4.88
CA LYS A 133 19.95 -8.91 5.50
C LYS A 133 20.15 -8.76 6.99
N LYS A 134 20.82 -7.68 7.44
CA LYS A 134 21.01 -7.40 8.86
C LYS A 134 19.68 -7.23 9.61
N GLY A 135 18.71 -6.56 9.01
CA GLY A 135 17.37 -6.43 9.58
C GLY A 135 16.65 -7.78 9.73
N MET A 136 16.72 -8.64 8.72
CA MET A 136 16.15 -9.98 8.76
C MET A 136 16.86 -10.87 9.80
N ASP A 137 18.20 -10.88 9.83
CA ASP A 137 19.00 -11.63 10.80
C ASP A 137 18.71 -11.19 12.25
N LEU A 138 18.46 -9.91 12.47
CA LEU A 138 18.12 -9.38 13.80
C LEU A 138 16.74 -9.89 14.23
N ARG A 139 15.75 -9.79 13.34
CA ARG A 139 14.39 -10.25 13.60
C ARG A 139 14.34 -11.76 13.90
N GLU A 140 15.09 -12.57 13.16
CA GLU A 140 15.18 -14.01 13.42
C GLU A 140 15.78 -14.31 14.81
N LYS A 141 16.74 -13.51 15.28
CA LYS A 141 17.35 -13.66 16.62
C LYS A 141 16.44 -13.22 17.76
N GLU A 142 15.65 -12.19 17.55
CA GLU A 142 14.70 -11.65 18.56
C GLU A 142 13.47 -12.53 18.69
N GLY A 143 13.24 -13.44 17.76
CA GLY A 143 12.06 -14.26 17.66
C GLY A 143 10.89 -13.50 16.99
N ASP A 144 10.22 -14.19 16.08
CA ASP A 144 9.04 -13.68 15.38
C ASP A 144 7.85 -13.72 16.35
N SER A 145 7.69 -12.69 17.18
CA SER A 145 6.50 -12.55 18.03
C SER A 145 5.54 -11.55 17.36
N ASP A 146 4.25 -11.84 17.40
CA ASP A 146 3.20 -10.97 16.87
C ASP A 146 3.22 -9.55 17.48
N ASP A 147 3.88 -9.39 18.63
CA ASP A 147 4.04 -8.11 19.32
C ASP A 147 5.24 -7.27 18.85
N THR A 148 6.12 -7.82 17.98
CA THR A 148 7.28 -7.07 17.48
C THR A 148 6.94 -6.33 16.19
N HIS A 149 6.99 -5.00 16.27
CA HIS A 149 6.81 -4.15 15.10
C HIS A 149 7.83 -4.46 14.00
N TRP A 150 7.37 -4.52 12.74
CA TRP A 150 8.24 -4.74 11.58
C TRP A 150 9.22 -3.57 11.39
N GLN A 151 10.52 -3.83 11.34
CA GLN A 151 11.57 -2.80 11.28
C GLN A 151 12.69 -3.13 10.28
N VAL A 152 12.45 -3.99 9.32
CA VAL A 152 13.46 -4.29 8.30
C VAL A 152 13.61 -3.11 7.35
N PRO A 153 14.81 -2.54 7.19
CA PRO A 153 15.02 -1.39 6.31
C PRO A 153 14.58 -1.69 4.87
N TYR A 154 14.01 -0.68 4.20
CA TYR A 154 13.54 -0.73 2.80
C TYR A 154 12.35 -1.67 2.52
N LEU A 155 11.92 -2.46 3.47
CA LEU A 155 10.73 -3.30 3.35
C LEU A 155 9.65 -2.76 4.30
N SER A 156 8.52 -2.34 3.74
CA SER A 156 7.40 -1.77 4.53
C SER A 156 6.63 -2.81 5.34
N ILE A 157 6.65 -4.06 4.89
CA ILE A 157 6.03 -5.23 5.54
C ILE A 157 6.92 -6.44 5.33
N ASP A 158 6.65 -7.53 6.05
CA ASP A 158 7.23 -8.83 5.72
C ASP A 158 6.63 -9.33 4.40
N PRO A 159 7.44 -9.60 3.36
CA PRO A 159 6.92 -10.15 2.11
C PRO A 159 6.16 -11.46 2.28
N ARG A 160 6.49 -12.26 3.31
CA ARG A 160 5.84 -13.54 3.61
C ARG A 160 4.37 -13.38 3.97
N ASP A 161 3.97 -12.25 4.58
CA ASP A 161 2.58 -11.97 4.98
C ASP A 161 1.63 -11.86 3.77
N ILE A 162 2.19 -11.61 2.60
CA ILE A 162 1.43 -11.54 1.33
C ILE A 162 1.81 -12.65 0.35
N GLY A 163 2.45 -13.72 0.85
CA GLY A 163 2.84 -14.90 0.06
C GLY A 163 4.03 -14.66 -0.87
N ARG A 164 4.84 -13.63 -0.61
CA ARG A 164 6.02 -13.28 -1.41
C ARG A 164 7.31 -13.50 -0.65
N THR A 165 8.43 -13.41 -1.34
CA THR A 165 9.77 -13.52 -0.75
C THR A 165 10.61 -12.31 -1.15
N TYR A 166 11.55 -11.94 -0.28
CA TYR A 166 12.59 -10.99 -0.66
C TYR A 166 13.60 -11.69 -1.56
N GLU A 167 13.91 -11.11 -2.71
CA GLU A 167 14.86 -11.65 -3.67
C GLU A 167 16.10 -10.75 -3.78
N GLU A 168 17.26 -11.33 -3.52
CA GLU A 168 18.55 -10.72 -3.85
C GLU A 168 18.86 -10.98 -5.33
N ILE A 169 18.59 -10.02 -6.18
CA ILE A 169 19.01 -10.11 -7.59
C ILE A 169 20.43 -9.54 -7.69
N ILE A 170 21.42 -10.43 -7.71
CA ILE A 170 22.81 -10.07 -8.02
C ILE A 170 22.89 -9.77 -9.53
N ARG A 171 22.52 -8.56 -9.91
CA ARG A 171 22.82 -8.03 -11.25
C ARG A 171 24.08 -7.17 -11.15
N ILE A 172 25.22 -7.74 -11.54
CA ILE A 172 26.45 -6.96 -11.73
C ILE A 172 26.24 -6.13 -13.00
N ASN A 173 26.09 -4.84 -12.84
CA ASN A 173 25.99 -3.86 -13.92
C ASN A 173 26.85 -2.64 -13.58
N SER A 174 26.91 -1.67 -14.49
CA SER A 174 27.71 -0.43 -14.30
C SER A 174 27.29 0.43 -13.09
N GLN A 175 26.17 0.12 -12.46
CA GLN A 175 25.63 0.80 -11.26
C GLN A 175 25.81 -0.05 -10.00
N SER A 176 26.34 -1.27 -10.10
CA SER A 176 26.65 -2.10 -8.95
C SER A 176 27.83 -1.46 -8.21
N GLY A 177 27.64 -1.09 -6.96
CA GLY A 177 28.71 -0.60 -6.10
C GLY A 177 29.75 -1.68 -5.82
N LYS A 178 30.83 -1.31 -5.16
CA LYS A 178 31.84 -2.28 -4.67
C LYS A 178 31.15 -3.16 -3.62
N GLY A 179 30.85 -4.37 -3.98
CA GLY A 179 30.49 -5.45 -3.06
C GLY A 179 31.73 -6.14 -2.54
#